data_439060a4794eff603f24766c38dbd779
#
_entry.id   439060a4794eff603f24766c38dbd779
#
_cell.length_a   1.000
_cell.length_b   1.000
_cell.length_c   1.000
_cell.angle_alpha   90.00
_cell.angle_beta   90.00
_cell.angle_gamma   90.00
#
_symmetry.space_group_name_H-M   'P 1'
#
loop_
_entity.id
_entity.type
_entity.pdbx_description
1 polymer ?
#
loop_
_entity_poly.entity_id
_entity_poly.type
_entity_poly.pdbx_seq_one_letter_code
_entity_poly.pdbx_strand_id
1 'polypeptide(L)'
;MSVHSNLRRACRAALALAILAGPACAADASLVARAEREGQVRWYTTLLVEDAVRPLLDAFKRRHPAIAVEFVRASSTENARKIVAEAEAGATRADVFDGTTTAAVLMQAGLIEPYRAESARDIPDQYKDPDGFWTAQVLYFQTLGYNADLVAATDVPKTFADLLDPKWRGRIVWSVDDGLTSGAGFVANILLTMGEQDGMAYLSRFKTQEIAAMRGGGNAVLKAVAAKKYPLGLPIFNHHTLIERAKGANVDWVKLEPLIGFSNNIGLLKNAPHPDAGRLLIEFILSTDGQTALRNAHHLPASAKVDASDARLKTGFRANFISPAMAARNMARWQSVFNELIR
;
A
#
# COMPACT_ATOMS: atom_id res chain seq x y z
N MET A 1 39.08 -79.28 -23.90
CA MET A 1 40.03 -78.21 -23.58
C MET A 1 39.18 -76.95 -23.30
N SER A 2 39.33 -76.43 -22.13
CA SER A 2 38.59 -75.38 -21.47
C SER A 2 38.50 -74.03 -22.19
N VAL A 3 37.33 -73.41 -22.19
CA VAL A 3 37.21 -71.97 -22.37
C VAL A 3 36.19 -71.47 -21.32
N HIS A 4 36.65 -70.64 -20.43
CA HIS A 4 35.92 -70.03 -19.29
C HIS A 4 35.03 -68.87 -19.74
N SER A 5 33.79 -68.91 -19.32
CA SER A 5 32.83 -67.84 -19.39
C SER A 5 33.17 -66.74 -18.39
N ASN A 6 33.14 -65.48 -18.81
CA ASN A 6 33.14 -64.32 -17.93
C ASN A 6 31.84 -63.50 -18.17
N LEU A 7 30.87 -63.66 -17.29
CA LEU A 7 29.72 -62.77 -17.13
C LEU A 7 30.20 -61.46 -16.47
N ARG A 8 30.13 -60.35 -17.24
CA ARG A 8 30.25 -59.03 -16.66
C ARG A 8 28.86 -58.46 -16.38
N ARG A 9 28.51 -58.38 -15.12
CA ARG A 9 27.32 -57.67 -14.66
C ARG A 9 27.51 -56.16 -14.85
N ALA A 10 26.70 -55.54 -15.69
CA ALA A 10 26.60 -54.09 -15.80
C ALA A 10 25.64 -53.56 -14.70
N CYS A 11 26.19 -52.93 -13.67
CA CYS A 11 25.44 -52.14 -12.73
C CYS A 11 25.04 -50.83 -13.41
N ARG A 12 23.76 -50.65 -13.69
CA ARG A 12 23.17 -49.34 -14.04
C ARG A 12 22.99 -48.53 -12.75
N ALA A 13 23.88 -47.58 -12.50
CA ALA A 13 23.68 -46.56 -11.49
C ALA A 13 22.64 -45.56 -12.01
N ALA A 14 21.45 -45.60 -11.46
CA ALA A 14 20.44 -44.55 -11.61
C ALA A 14 20.85 -43.35 -10.75
N LEU A 15 21.38 -42.31 -11.38
CA LEU A 15 21.69 -41.04 -10.76
C LEU A 15 20.36 -40.30 -10.54
N ALA A 16 19.82 -40.36 -9.31
CA ALA A 16 18.67 -39.55 -8.89
C ALA A 16 19.13 -38.10 -8.78
N LEU A 17 18.74 -37.27 -9.74
CA LEU A 17 18.93 -35.82 -9.70
C LEU A 17 17.97 -35.25 -8.63
N ALA A 18 18.45 -35.11 -7.40
CA ALA A 18 17.74 -34.36 -6.36
C ALA A 18 17.78 -32.87 -6.76
N ILE A 19 16.69 -32.38 -7.31
CA ILE A 19 16.46 -30.94 -7.50
C ILE A 19 16.39 -30.35 -6.09
N LEU A 20 17.45 -29.71 -5.65
CA LEU A 20 17.49 -28.85 -4.48
C LEU A 20 16.61 -27.62 -4.81
N ALA A 21 15.30 -27.75 -4.58
CA ALA A 21 14.44 -26.59 -4.42
C ALA A 21 14.94 -25.83 -3.20
N GLY A 22 15.56 -24.67 -3.42
CA GLY A 22 15.93 -23.77 -2.36
C GLY A 22 14.70 -23.44 -1.51
N PRO A 23 14.87 -23.01 -0.23
CA PRO A 23 13.75 -22.71 0.65
C PRO A 23 13.00 -21.48 0.14
N ALA A 24 12.07 -21.68 -0.80
CA ALA A 24 10.92 -20.80 -0.90
C ALA A 24 10.21 -20.91 0.45
N CYS A 25 9.97 -19.78 1.12
CA CYS A 25 9.21 -19.74 2.36
C CYS A 25 7.81 -20.30 2.07
N ALA A 26 7.69 -21.63 2.21
CA ALA A 26 6.43 -22.33 2.05
C ALA A 26 5.65 -22.05 3.34
N ALA A 27 4.43 -21.52 3.19
CA ALA A 27 3.45 -21.62 4.27
C ALA A 27 3.44 -23.06 4.77
N ASP A 28 3.37 -23.24 6.10
CA ASP A 28 3.33 -24.55 6.71
C ASP A 28 2.35 -25.45 5.96
N ALA A 29 2.79 -26.61 5.52
CA ALA A 29 1.96 -27.56 4.76
C ALA A 29 0.65 -27.87 5.50
N SER A 30 0.65 -27.79 6.84
CA SER A 30 -0.53 -27.94 7.67
C SER A 30 -1.51 -26.76 7.51
N LEU A 31 -1.05 -25.53 7.35
CA LEU A 31 -1.88 -24.35 7.07
C LEU A 31 -2.55 -24.48 5.69
N VAL A 32 -1.80 -24.89 4.66
CA VAL A 32 -2.36 -25.10 3.32
C VAL A 32 -3.49 -26.12 3.37
N ALA A 33 -3.28 -27.28 4.01
CA ALA A 33 -4.30 -28.32 4.12
C ALA A 33 -5.55 -27.86 4.91
N ARG A 34 -5.41 -27.01 5.93
CA ARG A 34 -6.56 -26.42 6.66
C ARG A 34 -7.30 -25.40 5.81
N ALA A 35 -6.58 -24.50 5.14
CA ALA A 35 -7.15 -23.52 4.24
C ALA A 35 -7.91 -24.14 3.05
N GLU A 36 -7.37 -25.21 2.47
CA GLU A 36 -8.06 -25.97 1.40
C GLU A 36 -9.36 -26.61 1.86
N ARG A 37 -9.45 -27.04 3.13
CA ARG A 37 -10.72 -27.54 3.69
C ARG A 37 -11.77 -26.45 3.88
N GLU A 38 -11.35 -25.20 4.16
CA GLU A 38 -12.26 -24.05 4.18
C GLU A 38 -12.68 -23.65 2.76
N GLY A 39 -11.82 -23.84 1.75
CA GLY A 39 -12.09 -23.73 0.32
C GLY A 39 -12.38 -22.34 -0.20
N GLN A 40 -12.48 -21.35 0.68
CA GLN A 40 -12.76 -19.96 0.29
C GLN A 40 -12.18 -18.96 1.30
N VAL A 41 -11.99 -17.71 0.83
CA VAL A 41 -11.60 -16.57 1.65
C VAL A 41 -12.24 -15.29 1.10
N ARG A 42 -12.68 -14.39 1.99
CA ARG A 42 -13.22 -13.09 1.60
C ARG A 42 -12.34 -11.97 2.09
N TRP A 43 -11.89 -11.16 1.14
CA TRP A 43 -10.97 -10.04 1.35
C TRP A 43 -11.65 -8.69 1.12
N TYR A 44 -11.68 -7.83 2.15
CA TYR A 44 -12.10 -6.44 2.01
C TYR A 44 -10.88 -5.57 1.77
N THR A 45 -10.75 -5.05 0.55
CA THR A 45 -9.54 -4.41 0.05
C THR A 45 -9.74 -2.97 -0.40
N THR A 46 -8.69 -2.19 -0.30
CA THR A 46 -8.60 -0.82 -0.81
C THR A 46 -7.79 -0.73 -2.11
N LEU A 47 -7.11 -1.80 -2.49
CA LEU A 47 -6.27 -1.83 -3.69
C LEU A 47 -7.09 -1.66 -4.97
N LEU A 48 -6.46 -1.14 -6.01
CA LEU A 48 -7.05 -1.01 -7.34
C LEU A 48 -7.30 -2.39 -7.95
N VAL A 49 -8.52 -2.63 -8.43
CA VAL A 49 -8.94 -3.96 -8.86
C VAL A 49 -8.09 -4.46 -10.03
N GLU A 50 -8.04 -3.71 -11.12
CA GLU A 50 -7.38 -4.16 -12.35
C GLU A 50 -5.84 -4.14 -12.21
N ASP A 51 -5.32 -3.15 -11.50
CA ASP A 51 -3.87 -2.95 -11.41
C ASP A 51 -3.20 -3.85 -10.35
N ALA A 52 -3.90 -4.20 -9.26
CA ALA A 52 -3.31 -4.93 -8.14
C ALA A 52 -4.08 -6.19 -7.71
N VAL A 53 -5.41 -6.08 -7.49
CA VAL A 53 -6.18 -7.19 -6.92
C VAL A 53 -6.17 -8.39 -7.88
N ARG A 54 -6.53 -8.20 -9.16
CA ARG A 54 -6.57 -9.30 -10.14
C ARG A 54 -5.21 -9.98 -10.32
N PRO A 55 -4.09 -9.27 -10.56
CA PRO A 55 -2.78 -9.90 -10.66
C PRO A 55 -2.37 -10.70 -9.41
N LEU A 56 -2.69 -10.19 -8.20
CA LEU A 56 -2.46 -10.92 -6.96
C LEU A 56 -3.28 -12.20 -6.88
N LEU A 57 -4.59 -12.12 -7.20
CA LEU A 57 -5.48 -13.27 -7.13
C LEU A 57 -5.14 -14.32 -8.20
N ASP A 58 -4.74 -13.92 -9.40
CA ASP A 58 -4.27 -14.84 -10.43
C ASP A 58 -3.00 -15.58 -9.98
N ALA A 59 -2.09 -14.87 -9.33
CA ALA A 59 -0.88 -15.47 -8.79
C ALA A 59 -1.19 -16.40 -7.59
N PHE A 60 -2.09 -16.01 -6.71
CA PHE A 60 -2.57 -16.85 -5.59
C PHE A 60 -3.25 -18.12 -6.10
N LYS A 61 -4.17 -17.99 -7.07
CA LYS A 61 -4.92 -19.12 -7.64
C LYS A 61 -4.03 -20.15 -8.34
N ARG A 62 -2.95 -19.71 -9.00
CA ARG A 62 -1.97 -20.65 -9.58
C ARG A 62 -1.31 -21.52 -8.52
N ARG A 63 -1.11 -21.01 -7.32
CA ARG A 63 -0.44 -21.71 -6.20
C ARG A 63 -1.41 -22.50 -5.33
N HIS A 64 -2.63 -21.97 -5.18
CA HIS A 64 -3.68 -22.53 -4.32
C HIS A 64 -5.01 -22.65 -5.06
N PRO A 65 -5.10 -23.52 -6.10
CA PRO A 65 -6.27 -23.59 -6.99
C PRO A 65 -7.56 -24.06 -6.29
N ALA A 66 -7.43 -24.72 -5.15
CA ALA A 66 -8.57 -25.24 -4.36
C ALA A 66 -9.27 -24.14 -3.54
N ILE A 67 -8.72 -22.91 -3.46
CA ILE A 67 -9.27 -21.83 -2.63
C ILE A 67 -9.88 -20.75 -3.52
N ALA A 68 -11.18 -20.51 -3.38
CA ALA A 68 -11.85 -19.39 -4.02
C ALA A 68 -11.60 -18.10 -3.22
N VAL A 69 -11.23 -17.01 -3.91
CA VAL A 69 -11.08 -15.70 -3.28
C VAL A 69 -12.20 -14.79 -3.76
N GLU A 70 -13.05 -14.37 -2.82
CA GLU A 70 -13.99 -13.28 -3.02
C GLU A 70 -13.40 -11.98 -2.47
N PHE A 71 -13.66 -10.86 -3.14
CA PHE A 71 -13.23 -9.57 -2.63
C PHE A 71 -14.30 -8.49 -2.72
N VAL A 72 -14.24 -7.54 -1.80
CA VAL A 72 -15.02 -6.30 -1.84
C VAL A 72 -14.05 -5.14 -1.86
N ARG A 73 -14.11 -4.32 -2.91
CA ARG A 73 -13.30 -3.11 -3.03
C ARG A 73 -14.09 -1.89 -2.60
N ALA A 74 -13.59 -1.19 -1.58
CA ALA A 74 -14.13 0.08 -1.13
C ALA A 74 -13.01 1.00 -0.63
N SER A 75 -13.33 2.22 -0.21
CA SER A 75 -12.37 3.07 0.49
C SER A 75 -12.05 2.49 1.88
N SER A 76 -10.90 2.89 2.45
CA SER A 76 -10.48 2.43 3.78
C SER A 76 -11.52 2.74 4.86
N THR A 77 -12.16 3.90 4.78
CA THR A 77 -13.22 4.32 5.71
C THR A 77 -14.50 3.50 5.54
N GLU A 78 -14.92 3.24 4.30
CA GLU A 78 -16.10 2.43 4.00
C GLU A 78 -15.91 0.98 4.43
N ASN A 79 -14.75 0.37 4.16
CA ASN A 79 -14.41 -0.97 4.62
C ASN A 79 -14.45 -1.03 6.16
N ALA A 80 -13.85 -0.06 6.84
CA ALA A 80 -13.88 0.00 8.31
C ALA A 80 -15.32 0.04 8.85
N ARG A 81 -16.16 0.94 8.33
CA ARG A 81 -17.59 1.05 8.75
C ARG A 81 -18.35 -0.23 8.51
N LYS A 82 -18.14 -0.85 7.34
CA LYS A 82 -18.79 -2.11 6.97
C LYS A 82 -18.41 -3.24 7.91
N ILE A 83 -17.12 -3.41 8.22
CA ILE A 83 -16.63 -4.47 9.12
C ILE A 83 -17.15 -4.25 10.54
N VAL A 84 -17.14 -3.01 11.04
CA VAL A 84 -17.68 -2.68 12.38
C VAL A 84 -19.18 -3.02 12.44
N ALA A 85 -19.97 -2.60 11.46
CA ALA A 85 -21.41 -2.89 11.42
C ALA A 85 -21.71 -4.40 11.33
N GLU A 86 -20.92 -5.17 10.57
CA GLU A 86 -21.04 -6.63 10.49
C GLU A 86 -20.72 -7.28 11.85
N ALA A 87 -19.69 -6.80 12.54
CA ALA A 87 -19.30 -7.31 13.85
C ALA A 87 -20.37 -7.01 14.93
N GLU A 88 -20.91 -5.78 14.94
CA GLU A 88 -22.02 -5.38 15.83
C GLU A 88 -23.29 -6.21 15.60
N ALA A 89 -23.55 -6.61 14.36
CA ALA A 89 -24.65 -7.50 13.99
C ALA A 89 -24.35 -8.98 14.28
N GLY A 90 -23.16 -9.33 14.81
CA GLY A 90 -22.74 -10.70 15.02
C GLY A 90 -22.57 -11.52 13.73
N ALA A 91 -22.36 -10.87 12.60
CA ALA A 91 -22.36 -11.45 11.26
C ALA A 91 -21.11 -11.05 10.47
N THR A 92 -19.92 -11.25 11.05
CA THR A 92 -18.64 -11.04 10.35
C THR A 92 -18.61 -11.85 9.06
N ARG A 93 -18.36 -11.20 7.93
CA ARG A 93 -18.36 -11.84 6.61
C ARG A 93 -16.98 -11.87 5.97
N ALA A 94 -16.14 -10.89 6.25
CA ALA A 94 -14.78 -10.86 5.74
C ALA A 94 -13.84 -11.68 6.62
N ASP A 95 -12.80 -12.24 6.01
CA ASP A 95 -11.72 -12.93 6.69
C ASP A 95 -10.50 -12.01 6.83
N VAL A 96 -10.17 -11.32 5.75
CA VAL A 96 -9.00 -10.46 5.63
C VAL A 96 -9.44 -9.04 5.27
N PHE A 97 -8.79 -8.07 5.89
CA PHE A 97 -8.94 -6.66 5.53
C PHE A 97 -7.61 -6.06 5.08
N ASP A 98 -7.67 -4.98 4.31
CA ASP A 98 -6.53 -4.07 4.20
C ASP A 98 -6.97 -2.59 4.28
N GLY A 99 -5.97 -1.75 4.44
CA GLY A 99 -6.11 -0.30 4.47
C GLY A 99 -5.49 0.34 5.70
N THR A 100 -5.04 1.59 5.56
CA THR A 100 -4.41 2.36 6.64
C THR A 100 -5.44 2.75 7.71
N THR A 101 -6.51 3.43 7.31
CA THR A 101 -7.60 3.84 8.21
C THR A 101 -8.40 2.63 8.69
N THR A 102 -8.57 1.60 7.83
CA THR A 102 -9.22 0.35 8.21
C THR A 102 -8.53 -0.26 9.43
N ALA A 103 -7.21 -0.47 9.36
CA ALA A 103 -6.44 -1.03 10.46
C ALA A 103 -6.58 -0.18 11.75
N ALA A 104 -6.48 1.15 11.66
CA ALA A 104 -6.59 2.04 12.81
C ALA A 104 -7.95 1.92 13.52
N VAL A 105 -9.04 1.92 12.76
CA VAL A 105 -10.42 1.80 13.30
C VAL A 105 -10.65 0.41 13.90
N LEU A 106 -10.24 -0.65 13.20
CA LEU A 106 -10.46 -2.02 13.68
C LEU A 106 -9.62 -2.35 14.91
N MET A 107 -8.40 -1.77 15.05
CA MET A 107 -7.62 -1.87 16.29
C MET A 107 -8.37 -1.26 17.48
N GLN A 108 -8.91 -0.07 17.31
CA GLN A 108 -9.69 0.61 18.38
C GLN A 108 -10.95 -0.18 18.76
N ALA A 109 -11.58 -0.83 17.78
CA ALA A 109 -12.76 -1.65 17.99
C ALA A 109 -12.46 -3.07 18.51
N GLY A 110 -11.18 -3.48 18.61
CA GLY A 110 -10.79 -4.83 19.04
C GLY A 110 -11.23 -5.96 18.09
N LEU A 111 -11.30 -5.65 16.78
CA LEU A 111 -11.83 -6.54 15.74
C LEU A 111 -10.75 -7.26 14.93
N ILE A 112 -9.48 -7.13 15.28
CA ILE A 112 -8.37 -7.78 14.59
C ILE A 112 -7.90 -8.99 15.41
N GLU A 113 -7.68 -10.11 14.74
CA GLU A 113 -7.02 -11.29 15.28
C GLU A 113 -5.51 -11.16 15.08
N PRO A 114 -4.69 -11.24 16.13
CA PRO A 114 -3.24 -11.19 15.99
C PRO A 114 -2.72 -12.34 15.13
N TYR A 115 -1.95 -12.00 14.10
CA TYR A 115 -1.29 -12.98 13.24
C TYR A 115 0.07 -12.49 12.76
N ARG A 116 1.13 -13.21 13.12
CA ARG A 116 2.50 -12.94 12.69
C ARG A 116 2.83 -13.86 11.51
N ALA A 117 2.67 -13.34 10.30
CA ALA A 117 2.98 -14.11 9.10
C ALA A 117 4.48 -14.40 9.01
N GLU A 118 4.86 -15.64 8.71
CA GLU A 118 6.27 -16.02 8.47
C GLU A 118 6.84 -15.30 7.25
N SER A 119 6.03 -15.13 6.22
CA SER A 119 6.39 -14.39 5.00
C SER A 119 6.71 -12.92 5.26
N ALA A 120 6.31 -12.36 6.40
CA ALA A 120 6.60 -10.99 6.80
C ALA A 120 8.00 -10.78 7.39
N ARG A 121 8.84 -11.80 7.49
CA ARG A 121 10.21 -11.69 8.07
C ARG A 121 11.09 -10.68 7.32
N ASP A 122 10.88 -10.50 6.02
CA ASP A 122 11.63 -9.58 5.18
C ASP A 122 11.00 -8.17 5.12
N ILE A 123 9.93 -7.93 5.87
CA ILE A 123 9.33 -6.61 6.06
C ILE A 123 9.95 -5.99 7.31
N PRO A 124 10.51 -4.78 7.24
CA PRO A 124 11.09 -4.09 8.40
C PRO A 124 10.11 -3.92 9.55
N ASP A 125 10.58 -4.01 10.80
CA ASP A 125 9.73 -3.97 12.00
C ASP A 125 8.91 -2.68 12.13
N GLN A 126 9.44 -1.55 11.66
CA GLN A 126 8.71 -0.28 11.62
C GLN A 126 7.43 -0.31 10.77
N TYR A 127 7.27 -1.31 9.92
CA TYR A 127 6.11 -1.53 9.05
C TYR A 127 5.24 -2.70 9.51
N LYS A 128 5.38 -3.12 10.77
CA LYS A 128 4.59 -4.18 11.40
C LYS A 128 4.07 -3.69 12.76
N ASP A 129 2.92 -4.21 13.13
CA ASP A 129 2.44 -4.04 14.50
C ASP A 129 3.21 -4.97 15.45
N PRO A 130 3.74 -4.48 16.59
CA PRO A 130 4.52 -5.29 17.52
C PRO A 130 3.72 -6.43 18.15
N ASP A 131 2.39 -6.31 18.22
CA ASP A 131 1.51 -7.34 18.76
C ASP A 131 0.91 -8.23 17.65
N GLY A 132 1.20 -7.93 16.37
CA GLY A 132 0.81 -8.75 15.24
C GLY A 132 -0.59 -8.45 14.69
N PHE A 133 -1.20 -7.32 15.03
CA PHE A 133 -2.53 -6.97 14.53
C PHE A 133 -2.54 -6.62 13.04
N TRP A 134 -1.43 -6.15 12.50
CA TRP A 134 -1.31 -5.83 11.08
C TRP A 134 0.14 -5.91 10.60
N THR A 135 0.30 -6.08 9.29
CA THR A 135 1.58 -5.96 8.58
C THR A 135 1.37 -5.10 7.35
N ALA A 136 2.31 -4.21 7.04
CA ALA A 136 2.28 -3.46 5.79
C ALA A 136 2.45 -4.40 4.60
N GLN A 137 1.55 -4.31 3.61
CA GLN A 137 1.73 -5.00 2.33
C GLN A 137 2.29 -4.06 1.25
N VAL A 138 1.95 -2.76 1.33
CA VAL A 138 2.36 -1.71 0.40
C VAL A 138 2.77 -0.48 1.19
N LEU A 139 3.82 0.20 0.75
CA LEU A 139 4.19 1.53 1.24
C LEU A 139 3.60 2.60 0.31
N TYR A 140 3.24 3.72 0.90
CA TYR A 140 2.78 4.89 0.17
C TYR A 140 3.63 6.10 0.57
N PHE A 141 4.07 6.84 -0.45
CA PHE A 141 4.69 8.14 -0.25
C PHE A 141 3.93 9.18 -1.05
N GLN A 142 3.47 10.21 -0.34
CA GLN A 142 2.76 11.32 -0.94
C GLN A 142 3.63 12.55 -1.00
N THR A 143 3.47 13.29 -2.09
CA THR A 143 4.21 14.51 -2.37
C THR A 143 3.49 15.38 -3.40
N LEU A 144 4.18 16.34 -3.96
CA LEU A 144 3.74 17.18 -5.08
C LEU A 144 3.93 16.44 -6.41
N GLY A 145 2.89 16.43 -7.25
CA GLY A 145 2.97 16.06 -8.66
C GLY A 145 2.94 17.28 -9.56
N TYR A 146 3.59 17.20 -10.72
CA TYR A 146 3.58 18.28 -11.70
C TYR A 146 3.46 17.75 -13.13
N ASN A 147 3.00 18.62 -14.04
CA ASN A 147 2.97 18.36 -15.47
C ASN A 147 4.18 19.01 -16.12
N ALA A 148 5.07 18.22 -16.73
CA ALA A 148 6.32 18.69 -17.32
C ALA A 148 6.13 19.47 -18.64
N ASP A 149 4.94 19.46 -19.24
CA ASP A 149 4.63 20.34 -20.37
C ASP A 149 4.21 21.74 -19.91
N LEU A 150 3.76 21.89 -18.64
CA LEU A 150 3.29 23.17 -18.09
C LEU A 150 4.26 23.82 -17.11
N VAL A 151 5.22 23.06 -16.59
CA VAL A 151 6.21 23.52 -15.61
C VAL A 151 7.60 23.17 -16.11
N ALA A 152 8.39 24.20 -16.43
CA ALA A 152 9.77 24.00 -16.81
C ALA A 152 10.59 23.41 -15.64
N ALA A 153 11.59 22.58 -15.93
CA ALA A 153 12.41 21.91 -14.91
C ALA A 153 13.06 22.88 -13.89
N THR A 154 13.39 24.09 -14.34
CA THR A 154 13.93 25.17 -13.49
C THR A 154 12.91 25.77 -12.53
N ASP A 155 11.62 25.66 -12.85
CA ASP A 155 10.51 26.26 -12.11
C ASP A 155 9.84 25.27 -11.14
N VAL A 156 10.18 23.98 -11.23
CA VAL A 156 9.61 22.94 -10.34
C VAL A 156 9.92 23.30 -8.88
N PRO A 157 8.89 23.40 -7.99
CA PRO A 157 9.10 23.65 -6.56
C PRO A 157 9.99 22.57 -5.93
N LYS A 158 10.98 22.97 -5.12
CA LYS A 158 11.92 22.06 -4.45
C LYS A 158 11.73 22.02 -2.95
N THR A 159 11.11 23.05 -2.39
CA THR A 159 10.85 23.20 -0.97
C THR A 159 9.40 23.58 -0.72
N PHE A 160 8.93 23.41 0.52
CA PHE A 160 7.60 23.90 0.91
C PHE A 160 7.48 25.42 0.73
N ALA A 161 8.59 26.17 0.93
CA ALA A 161 8.59 27.62 0.73
C ALA A 161 8.31 28.01 -0.73
N ASP A 162 8.79 27.22 -1.69
CA ASP A 162 8.57 27.50 -3.12
C ASP A 162 7.09 27.41 -3.52
N LEU A 163 6.27 26.64 -2.76
CA LEU A 163 4.83 26.58 -2.97
C LEU A 163 4.09 27.86 -2.58
N LEU A 164 4.76 28.77 -1.86
CA LEU A 164 4.23 30.08 -1.48
C LEU A 164 4.56 31.17 -2.51
N ASP A 165 5.30 30.85 -3.58
CA ASP A 165 5.57 31.79 -4.65
C ASP A 165 4.25 32.22 -5.33
N PRO A 166 3.99 33.55 -5.49
CA PRO A 166 2.78 34.05 -6.14
C PRO A 166 2.51 33.48 -7.54
N LYS A 167 3.56 33.02 -8.25
CA LYS A 167 3.39 32.39 -9.58
C LYS A 167 2.49 31.13 -9.54
N TRP A 168 2.31 30.51 -8.36
CA TRP A 168 1.47 29.30 -8.19
C TRP A 168 0.03 29.60 -7.79
N ARG A 169 -0.33 30.85 -7.55
CA ARG A 169 -1.68 31.23 -7.14
C ARG A 169 -2.71 30.81 -8.19
N GLY A 170 -3.73 30.06 -7.74
CA GLY A 170 -4.78 29.47 -8.60
C GLY A 170 -4.30 28.34 -9.51
N ARG A 171 -3.04 27.89 -9.36
CA ARG A 171 -2.41 26.88 -10.24
C ARG A 171 -2.12 25.56 -9.55
N ILE A 172 -2.53 25.41 -8.30
CA ILE A 172 -2.39 24.18 -7.52
C ILE A 172 -3.77 23.56 -7.35
N VAL A 173 -3.87 22.24 -7.42
CA VAL A 173 -5.09 21.50 -7.09
C VAL A 173 -4.82 20.51 -5.97
N TRP A 174 -5.77 20.34 -5.05
CA TRP A 174 -5.71 19.31 -4.02
C TRP A 174 -7.02 18.55 -3.86
N SER A 175 -6.95 17.37 -3.18
CA SER A 175 -8.13 16.60 -2.80
C SER A 175 -8.73 17.13 -1.50
N VAL A 176 -10.07 17.27 -1.48
CA VAL A 176 -10.86 17.67 -0.31
C VAL A 176 -11.61 16.50 0.34
N ASP A 177 -11.21 15.27 0.04
CA ASP A 177 -11.72 14.10 0.74
C ASP A 177 -11.19 14.02 2.18
N ASP A 178 -11.80 13.17 2.98
CA ASP A 178 -11.34 12.91 4.34
C ASP A 178 -10.12 11.97 4.37
N GLY A 179 -9.27 12.15 5.37
CA GLY A 179 -8.19 11.22 5.70
C GLY A 179 -6.82 11.56 5.10
N LEU A 180 -5.84 10.71 5.38
CA LEU A 180 -4.42 10.92 5.02
C LEU A 180 -4.15 11.04 3.52
N THR A 181 -5.02 10.49 2.68
CA THR A 181 -4.85 10.48 1.23
C THR A 181 -5.33 11.75 0.54
N SER A 182 -5.61 12.79 1.32
CA SER A 182 -6.14 14.09 0.89
C SER A 182 -5.30 15.26 1.43
N GLY A 183 -5.81 16.47 1.32
CA GLY A 183 -5.18 17.66 1.89
C GLY A 183 -4.91 17.57 3.40
N ALA A 184 -5.69 16.78 4.15
CA ALA A 184 -5.41 16.53 5.56
C ALA A 184 -4.06 15.80 5.77
N GLY A 185 -3.64 14.94 4.82
CA GLY A 185 -2.30 14.35 4.83
C GLY A 185 -1.20 15.40 4.62
N PHE A 186 -1.42 16.36 3.74
CA PHE A 186 -0.49 17.49 3.58
C PHE A 186 -0.39 18.33 4.85
N VAL A 187 -1.53 18.64 5.49
CA VAL A 187 -1.55 19.33 6.80
C VAL A 187 -0.76 18.55 7.84
N ALA A 188 -0.97 17.23 7.94
CA ALA A 188 -0.22 16.36 8.85
C ALA A 188 1.30 16.50 8.60
N ASN A 189 1.73 16.45 7.34
CA ASN A 189 3.14 16.56 6.98
C ASN A 189 3.74 17.90 7.38
N ILE A 190 3.03 19.00 7.14
CA ILE A 190 3.49 20.35 7.52
C ILE A 190 3.62 20.48 9.04
N LEU A 191 2.61 20.04 9.80
CA LEU A 191 2.65 20.12 11.27
C LEU A 191 3.73 19.22 11.88
N LEU A 192 3.97 18.03 11.32
CA LEU A 192 5.05 17.13 11.75
C LEU A 192 6.44 17.68 11.41
N THR A 193 6.54 18.43 10.31
CA THR A 193 7.83 18.95 9.82
C THR A 193 8.24 20.25 10.51
N MET A 194 7.29 21.16 10.71
CA MET A 194 7.55 22.53 11.17
C MET A 194 7.12 22.75 12.65
N GLY A 195 6.41 21.77 13.23
CA GLY A 195 5.74 21.95 14.53
C GLY A 195 4.41 22.70 14.40
N GLU A 196 3.69 22.81 15.51
CA GLU A 196 2.33 23.36 15.52
C GLU A 196 2.33 24.86 15.13
N GLN A 197 3.18 25.67 15.74
CA GLN A 197 3.17 27.13 15.54
C GLN A 197 3.59 27.52 14.11
N ASP A 198 4.75 27.09 13.68
CA ASP A 198 5.30 27.46 12.37
C ASP A 198 4.52 26.79 11.24
N GLY A 199 4.05 25.55 11.47
CA GLY A 199 3.20 24.82 10.54
C GLY A 199 1.87 25.53 10.30
N MET A 200 1.19 26.02 11.34
CA MET A 200 -0.05 26.79 11.20
C MET A 200 0.20 28.12 10.50
N ALA A 201 1.31 28.81 10.80
CA ALA A 201 1.70 30.03 10.09
C ALA A 201 1.96 29.77 8.59
N TYR A 202 2.65 28.66 8.26
CA TYR A 202 2.84 28.23 6.87
C TYR A 202 1.51 27.96 6.17
N LEU A 203 0.63 27.15 6.78
CA LEU A 203 -0.66 26.77 6.22
C LEU A 203 -1.57 27.99 5.97
N SER A 204 -1.55 29.00 6.87
CA SER A 204 -2.27 30.26 6.68
C SER A 204 -1.79 31.03 5.46
N ARG A 205 -0.48 31.04 5.20
CA ARG A 205 0.10 31.61 3.97
C ARG A 205 -0.23 30.76 2.74
N PHE A 206 -0.18 29.44 2.87
CA PHE A 206 -0.50 28.52 1.78
C PHE A 206 -1.95 28.65 1.31
N LYS A 207 -2.89 28.94 2.20
CA LYS A 207 -4.29 29.26 1.85
C LYS A 207 -4.39 30.39 0.84
N THR A 208 -3.51 31.41 0.91
CA THR A 208 -3.53 32.55 -0.04
C THR A 208 -3.17 32.17 -1.48
N GLN A 209 -2.73 30.93 -1.72
CA GLN A 209 -2.46 30.41 -3.06
C GLN A 209 -3.75 30.06 -3.85
N GLU A 210 -4.94 30.22 -3.28
CA GLU A 210 -6.22 29.96 -3.97
C GLU A 210 -6.26 28.57 -4.60
N ILE A 211 -6.03 27.55 -3.78
CA ILE A 211 -5.86 26.16 -4.23
C ILE A 211 -7.19 25.59 -4.70
N ALA A 212 -7.22 25.07 -5.92
CA ALA A 212 -8.42 24.44 -6.46
C ALA A 212 -8.76 23.15 -5.71
N ALA A 213 -10.03 22.97 -5.35
CA ALA A 213 -10.55 21.82 -4.62
C ALA A 213 -11.18 20.80 -5.57
N MET A 214 -10.91 19.50 -5.35
CA MET A 214 -11.58 18.42 -6.07
C MET A 214 -11.74 17.19 -5.17
N ARG A 215 -12.64 16.25 -5.55
CA ARG A 215 -12.81 14.96 -4.89
C ARG A 215 -12.15 13.84 -5.70
N GLY A 216 -11.91 12.69 -5.04
CA GLY A 216 -11.36 11.47 -5.64
C GLY A 216 -9.92 11.15 -5.25
N GLY A 217 -9.42 11.79 -4.19
CA GLY A 217 -8.09 11.53 -3.63
C GLY A 217 -6.94 11.93 -4.54
N GLY A 218 -5.71 11.58 -4.14
CA GLY A 218 -4.49 11.91 -4.88
C GLY A 218 -4.45 11.35 -6.31
N ASN A 219 -5.17 10.26 -6.58
CA ASN A 219 -5.28 9.71 -7.93
C ASN A 219 -6.06 10.67 -8.88
N ALA A 220 -7.20 11.20 -8.42
CA ALA A 220 -7.96 12.16 -9.21
C ALA A 220 -7.17 13.46 -9.41
N VAL A 221 -6.47 13.93 -8.37
CA VAL A 221 -5.56 15.09 -8.44
C VAL A 221 -4.51 14.88 -9.53
N LEU A 222 -3.79 13.75 -9.52
CA LEU A 222 -2.78 13.47 -10.54
C LEU A 222 -3.36 13.35 -11.94
N LYS A 223 -4.55 12.75 -12.11
CA LYS A 223 -5.24 12.72 -13.41
C LYS A 223 -5.58 14.11 -13.91
N ALA A 224 -5.99 15.03 -13.05
CA ALA A 224 -6.24 16.43 -13.44
C ALA A 224 -4.95 17.14 -13.89
N VAL A 225 -3.82 16.86 -13.22
CA VAL A 225 -2.49 17.34 -13.62
C VAL A 225 -2.07 16.70 -14.95
N ALA A 226 -2.25 15.39 -15.13
CA ALA A 226 -1.96 14.69 -16.37
C ALA A 226 -2.77 15.23 -17.57
N ALA A 227 -4.04 15.58 -17.32
CA ALA A 227 -4.92 16.21 -18.31
C ALA A 227 -4.63 17.70 -18.56
N LYS A 228 -3.54 18.27 -17.98
CA LYS A 228 -3.12 19.67 -18.11
C LYS A 228 -4.12 20.72 -17.58
N LYS A 229 -5.05 20.29 -16.72
CA LYS A 229 -5.99 21.21 -16.06
C LYS A 229 -5.30 22.10 -15.03
N TYR A 230 -4.30 21.55 -14.36
CA TYR A 230 -3.46 22.22 -13.36
C TYR A 230 -2.01 21.84 -13.57
N PRO A 231 -1.05 22.79 -13.44
CA PRO A 231 0.37 22.45 -13.51
C PRO A 231 0.89 21.67 -12.31
N LEU A 232 0.30 21.90 -11.12
CA LEU A 232 0.70 21.28 -9.85
C LEU A 232 -0.51 20.64 -9.14
N GLY A 233 -0.27 19.50 -8.47
CA GLY A 233 -1.27 18.84 -7.65
C GLY A 233 -0.68 18.18 -6.41
N LEU A 234 -1.37 18.29 -5.25
CA LEU A 234 -0.94 17.67 -3.99
C LEU A 234 -2.14 17.34 -3.07
N PRO A 235 -1.96 16.35 -2.19
CA PRO A 235 -0.92 15.36 -2.28
C PRO A 235 -1.23 14.35 -3.39
N ILE A 236 -0.20 13.85 -4.06
CA ILE A 236 -0.31 12.70 -4.97
C ILE A 236 0.55 11.56 -4.45
N PHE A 237 0.22 10.33 -4.82
CA PHE A 237 1.12 9.20 -4.59
C PHE A 237 2.23 9.21 -5.65
N ASN A 238 3.50 9.18 -5.22
CA ASN A 238 4.63 9.26 -6.14
C ASN A 238 4.60 8.12 -7.19
N HIS A 239 4.22 6.89 -6.80
CA HIS A 239 4.16 5.75 -7.71
C HIS A 239 3.03 5.85 -8.77
N HIS A 240 1.96 6.62 -8.52
CA HIS A 240 0.92 6.84 -9.52
C HIS A 240 1.44 7.59 -10.75
N THR A 241 2.55 8.33 -10.63
CA THR A 241 3.17 8.99 -11.79
C THR A 241 3.64 7.98 -12.84
N LEU A 242 4.13 6.79 -12.42
CA LEU A 242 4.48 5.73 -13.37
C LEU A 242 3.26 5.21 -14.12
N ILE A 243 2.13 5.06 -13.44
CA ILE A 243 0.87 4.60 -14.04
C ILE A 243 0.38 5.60 -15.10
N GLU A 244 0.39 6.89 -14.80
CA GLU A 244 -0.05 7.92 -15.75
C GLU A 244 0.96 8.12 -16.89
N ARG A 245 2.26 7.98 -16.62
CA ARG A 245 3.31 8.01 -17.68
C ARG A 245 3.20 6.83 -18.64
N ALA A 246 2.86 5.63 -18.15
CA ALA A 246 2.60 4.47 -19.00
C ALA A 246 1.40 4.69 -19.96
N LYS A 247 0.49 5.60 -19.62
CA LYS A 247 -0.63 6.03 -20.48
C LYS A 247 -0.27 7.21 -21.39
N GLY A 248 1.00 7.65 -21.39
CA GLY A 248 1.50 8.73 -22.26
C GLY A 248 1.45 10.14 -21.62
N ALA A 249 1.07 10.29 -20.36
CA ALA A 249 1.07 11.58 -19.68
C ALA A 249 2.50 12.02 -19.34
N ASN A 250 2.81 13.32 -19.56
CA ASN A 250 4.10 13.90 -19.19
C ASN A 250 4.04 14.51 -17.78
N VAL A 251 3.97 13.62 -16.79
CA VAL A 251 3.92 13.99 -15.36
C VAL A 251 5.09 13.39 -14.60
N ASP A 252 5.53 14.06 -13.55
CA ASP A 252 6.48 13.51 -12.59
C ASP A 252 6.15 14.03 -11.19
N TRP A 253 6.90 13.58 -10.21
CA TRP A 253 6.75 13.96 -8.81
C TRP A 253 8.01 14.68 -8.30
N VAL A 254 7.86 15.41 -7.22
CA VAL A 254 8.93 16.19 -6.59
C VAL A 254 9.34 15.56 -5.27
N LYS A 255 10.64 15.52 -4.98
CA LYS A 255 11.16 15.23 -3.64
C LYS A 255 10.95 16.44 -2.72
N LEU A 256 9.69 16.73 -2.39
CA LEU A 256 9.33 17.80 -1.45
C LEU A 256 9.50 17.28 -0.02
N GLU A 257 10.74 17.34 0.47
CA GLU A 257 11.13 16.68 1.72
C GLU A 257 10.81 17.46 3.00
N PRO A 258 10.41 16.72 4.05
CA PRO A 258 10.14 15.29 4.05
C PRO A 258 8.82 14.94 3.34
N LEU A 259 8.78 13.81 2.62
CA LEU A 259 7.53 13.27 2.08
C LEU A 259 6.66 12.78 3.23
N ILE A 260 5.35 12.65 3.00
CA ILE A 260 4.51 11.90 3.91
C ILE A 260 4.52 10.41 3.52
N GLY A 261 4.85 9.55 4.49
CA GLY A 261 4.85 8.09 4.32
C GLY A 261 3.79 7.44 5.19
N PHE A 262 3.14 6.41 4.67
CA PHE A 262 2.27 5.51 5.41
C PHE A 262 2.16 4.17 4.68
N SER A 263 1.51 3.19 5.30
CA SER A 263 1.38 1.86 4.72
C SER A 263 -0.08 1.48 4.49
N ASN A 264 -0.30 0.65 3.49
CA ASN A 264 -1.50 -0.15 3.39
C ASN A 264 -1.26 -1.42 4.22
N ASN A 265 -2.03 -1.60 5.26
CA ASN A 265 -1.85 -2.64 6.25
C ASN A 265 -2.86 -3.76 6.02
N ILE A 266 -2.38 -5.00 6.02
CA ILE A 266 -3.19 -6.20 5.91
C ILE A 266 -3.27 -6.90 7.27
N GLY A 267 -4.41 -7.48 7.59
CA GLY A 267 -4.61 -8.25 8.82
C GLY A 267 -5.78 -9.23 8.74
N LEU A 268 -5.83 -10.13 9.71
CA LEU A 268 -6.88 -11.13 9.89
C LEU A 268 -8.00 -10.54 10.77
N LEU A 269 -9.24 -10.74 10.41
CA LEU A 269 -10.36 -10.31 11.24
C LEU A 269 -10.62 -11.31 12.39
N LYS A 270 -10.97 -10.76 13.54
CA LYS A 270 -11.48 -11.56 14.65
C LYS A 270 -12.81 -12.20 14.25
N ASN A 271 -12.99 -13.47 14.58
CA ASN A 271 -14.14 -14.26 14.16
C ASN A 271 -14.29 -14.36 12.63
N ALA A 272 -13.19 -14.36 11.88
CA ALA A 272 -13.19 -14.64 10.45
C ALA A 272 -13.90 -15.97 10.17
N PRO A 273 -14.81 -16.06 9.19
CA PRO A 273 -15.46 -17.32 8.82
C PRO A 273 -14.48 -18.40 8.32
N HIS A 274 -13.39 -17.98 7.66
CA HIS A 274 -12.39 -18.87 7.07
C HIS A 274 -10.97 -18.43 7.51
N PRO A 275 -10.62 -18.62 8.81
CA PRO A 275 -9.41 -18.04 9.39
C PRO A 275 -8.12 -18.63 8.83
N ASP A 276 -8.09 -19.90 8.45
CA ASP A 276 -6.88 -20.52 7.89
C ASP A 276 -6.66 -20.11 6.41
N ALA A 277 -7.71 -20.01 5.63
CA ALA A 277 -7.63 -19.44 4.28
C ALA A 277 -7.26 -17.95 4.31
N GLY A 278 -7.74 -17.20 5.30
CA GLY A 278 -7.33 -15.83 5.57
C GLY A 278 -5.85 -15.72 5.88
N ARG A 279 -5.31 -16.54 6.78
CA ARG A 279 -3.87 -16.62 7.08
C ARG A 279 -3.06 -16.95 5.84
N LEU A 280 -3.50 -17.92 5.05
CA LEU A 280 -2.79 -18.33 3.83
C LEU A 280 -2.78 -17.21 2.78
N LEU A 281 -3.86 -16.46 2.62
CA LEU A 281 -3.90 -15.29 1.74
C LEU A 281 -2.92 -14.20 2.22
N ILE A 282 -2.85 -13.93 3.52
CA ILE A 282 -1.89 -12.99 4.12
C ILE A 282 -0.46 -13.45 3.87
N GLU A 283 -0.15 -14.74 4.14
CA GLU A 283 1.17 -15.33 3.83
C GLU A 283 1.57 -15.13 2.38
N PHE A 284 0.65 -15.38 1.45
CA PHE A 284 0.91 -15.22 0.03
C PHE A 284 1.19 -13.75 -0.34
N ILE A 285 0.33 -12.83 0.09
CA ILE A 285 0.49 -11.39 -0.25
C ILE A 285 1.81 -10.82 0.31
N LEU A 286 2.23 -11.27 1.49
CA LEU A 286 3.47 -10.82 2.14
C LEU A 286 4.72 -11.59 1.66
N SER A 287 4.55 -12.69 0.94
CA SER A 287 5.66 -13.47 0.36
C SER A 287 6.36 -12.70 -0.77
N THR A 288 7.54 -13.19 -1.17
CA THR A 288 8.28 -12.65 -2.32
C THR A 288 7.44 -12.64 -3.59
N ASP A 289 6.60 -13.66 -3.82
CA ASP A 289 5.74 -13.76 -5.00
C ASP A 289 4.63 -12.69 -4.98
N GLY A 290 3.94 -12.53 -3.84
CA GLY A 290 2.91 -11.51 -3.67
C GLY A 290 3.48 -10.09 -3.76
N GLN A 291 4.61 -9.84 -3.09
CA GLN A 291 5.30 -8.55 -3.13
C GLN A 291 5.84 -8.23 -4.54
N THR A 292 6.26 -9.26 -5.30
CA THR A 292 6.64 -9.11 -6.72
C THR A 292 5.44 -8.78 -7.60
N ALA A 293 4.29 -9.41 -7.36
CA ALA A 293 3.06 -9.07 -8.07
C ALA A 293 2.63 -7.61 -7.81
N LEU A 294 2.72 -7.15 -6.56
CA LEU A 294 2.47 -5.74 -6.21
C LEU A 294 3.45 -4.79 -6.89
N ARG A 295 4.75 -5.11 -6.94
CA ARG A 295 5.75 -4.32 -7.67
C ARG A 295 5.42 -4.23 -9.17
N ASN A 296 5.03 -5.34 -9.79
CA ASN A 296 4.69 -5.37 -11.21
C ASN A 296 3.42 -4.58 -11.53
N ALA A 297 2.56 -4.40 -10.54
CA ALA A 297 1.40 -3.50 -10.56
C ALA A 297 1.75 -2.04 -10.19
N HIS A 298 3.03 -1.68 -10.20
CA HIS A 298 3.57 -0.36 -9.84
C HIS A 298 3.31 0.09 -8.41
N HIS A 299 2.94 -0.81 -7.50
CA HIS A 299 2.92 -0.53 -6.07
C HIS A 299 4.32 -0.61 -5.46
N LEU A 300 4.48 -0.04 -4.27
CA LEU A 300 5.75 -0.08 -3.53
C LEU A 300 5.69 -1.23 -2.51
N PRO A 301 6.38 -2.35 -2.76
CA PRO A 301 6.38 -3.48 -1.83
C PRO A 301 6.90 -3.06 -0.45
N ALA A 302 6.29 -3.57 0.61
CA ALA A 302 6.79 -3.34 1.97
C ALA A 302 8.04 -4.17 2.29
N SER A 303 8.24 -5.30 1.60
CA SER A 303 9.41 -6.16 1.74
C SER A 303 10.70 -5.43 1.38
N ALA A 304 11.74 -5.63 2.20
CA ALA A 304 13.09 -5.14 1.93
C ALA A 304 13.81 -5.91 0.81
N LYS A 305 13.33 -7.12 0.47
CA LYS A 305 13.91 -7.96 -0.58
C LYS A 305 13.31 -7.76 -1.96
N VAL A 306 12.21 -7.02 -2.05
CA VAL A 306 11.57 -6.72 -3.33
C VAL A 306 11.68 -5.22 -3.58
N ASP A 307 12.52 -4.84 -4.53
CA ASP A 307 12.70 -3.45 -4.91
C ASP A 307 11.44 -2.87 -5.58
N ALA A 308 11.28 -1.56 -5.52
CA ALA A 308 10.30 -0.87 -6.33
C ALA A 308 10.65 -0.97 -7.82
N SER A 309 9.67 -0.81 -8.71
CA SER A 309 9.88 -0.78 -10.17
C SER A 309 10.77 0.41 -10.61
N ASP A 310 10.78 1.48 -9.84
CA ASP A 310 11.73 2.60 -9.91
C ASP A 310 12.24 2.88 -8.49
N ALA A 311 13.55 2.75 -8.27
CA ALA A 311 14.18 2.93 -6.97
C ALA A 311 13.90 4.33 -6.36
N ARG A 312 13.76 5.37 -7.20
CA ARG A 312 13.43 6.73 -6.75
C ARG A 312 12.13 6.81 -5.93
N LEU A 313 11.20 5.87 -6.13
CA LEU A 313 9.89 5.88 -5.48
C LEU A 313 9.94 5.43 -4.02
N LYS A 314 10.98 4.69 -3.62
CA LYS A 314 11.08 4.06 -2.29
C LYS A 314 12.27 4.57 -1.47
N THR A 315 13.30 5.08 -2.14
CA THR A 315 14.59 5.44 -1.52
C THR A 315 15.10 6.80 -1.99
N GLY A 316 16.10 7.32 -1.29
CA GLY A 316 16.78 8.57 -1.65
C GLY A 316 16.02 9.84 -1.24
N PHE A 317 15.11 9.74 -0.26
CA PHE A 317 14.41 10.87 0.36
C PHE A 317 14.11 10.59 1.84
N ARG A 318 13.84 11.66 2.59
CA ARG A 318 13.31 11.58 3.96
C ARG A 318 11.79 11.58 3.90
N ALA A 319 11.16 10.85 4.82
CA ALA A 319 9.70 10.85 4.96
C ALA A 319 9.28 10.89 6.43
N ASN A 320 8.21 11.61 6.72
CA ASN A 320 7.45 11.49 7.96
C ASN A 320 6.52 10.28 7.81
N PHE A 321 6.83 9.19 8.50
CA PHE A 321 6.02 7.96 8.41
C PHE A 321 4.92 7.98 9.46
N ILE A 322 3.66 7.95 9.01
CA ILE A 322 2.46 7.95 9.86
C ILE A 322 2.01 6.51 10.07
N SER A 323 2.22 6.02 11.30
CA SER A 323 1.68 4.72 11.72
C SER A 323 0.17 4.77 11.96
N PRO A 324 -0.56 3.63 11.93
CA PRO A 324 -1.99 3.59 12.30
C PRO A 324 -2.26 4.20 13.67
N ALA A 325 -1.42 3.93 14.66
CA ALA A 325 -1.56 4.51 16.00
C ALA A 325 -1.38 6.04 16.03
N MET A 326 -0.46 6.60 15.22
CA MET A 326 -0.30 8.04 15.07
C MET A 326 -1.51 8.65 14.36
N ALA A 327 -1.99 8.02 13.29
CA ALA A 327 -3.18 8.45 12.58
C ALA A 327 -4.41 8.45 13.51
N ALA A 328 -4.63 7.39 14.26
CA ALA A 328 -5.75 7.29 15.21
C ALA A 328 -5.77 8.43 16.22
N ARG A 329 -4.61 8.85 16.73
CA ARG A 329 -4.51 9.94 17.71
C ARG A 329 -4.69 11.33 17.11
N ASN A 330 -4.27 11.56 15.88
CA ASN A 330 -4.11 12.92 15.35
C ASN A 330 -5.03 13.26 14.17
N MET A 331 -5.67 12.26 13.54
CA MET A 331 -6.45 12.47 12.31
C MET A 331 -7.56 13.51 12.46
N ALA A 332 -8.29 13.49 13.59
CA ALA A 332 -9.35 14.46 13.84
C ALA A 332 -8.81 15.90 13.87
N ARG A 333 -7.65 16.13 14.48
CA ARG A 333 -6.98 17.43 14.51
C ARG A 333 -6.53 17.86 13.10
N TRP A 334 -5.84 16.98 12.37
CA TRP A 334 -5.37 17.29 11.02
C TRP A 334 -6.52 17.59 10.06
N GLN A 335 -7.61 16.82 10.17
CA GLN A 335 -8.81 17.04 9.37
C GLN A 335 -9.51 18.37 9.72
N SER A 336 -9.57 18.72 11.01
CA SER A 336 -10.13 20.01 11.45
C SER A 336 -9.35 21.19 10.88
N VAL A 337 -8.01 21.16 10.98
CA VAL A 337 -7.13 22.19 10.39
C VAL A 337 -7.35 22.29 8.88
N PHE A 338 -7.40 21.14 8.21
CA PHE A 338 -7.65 21.12 6.77
C PHE A 338 -9.00 21.73 6.40
N ASN A 339 -10.06 21.41 7.14
CA ASN A 339 -11.41 21.95 6.91
C ASN A 339 -11.48 23.48 7.11
N GLU A 340 -10.64 24.03 8.00
CA GLU A 340 -10.50 25.48 8.17
C GLU A 340 -9.76 26.16 7.00
N LEU A 341 -8.83 25.44 6.38
CA LEU A 341 -8.08 25.95 5.21
C LEU A 341 -8.94 26.02 3.95
N ILE A 342 -9.88 25.08 3.75
CA ILE A 342 -10.72 25.01 2.54
C ILE A 342 -12.01 25.86 2.64
N ARG A 343 -12.28 26.46 3.77
CA ARG A 343 -13.37 27.44 3.97
C ARG A 343 -12.89 28.84 3.56
#